data_4f6c5fe4e503b03a8a7420c4a0fefd93
#
_entry.id   4f6c5fe4e503b03a8a7420c4a0fefd93
#
_cell.length_a   1.000
_cell.length_b   1.000
_cell.length_c   1.000
_cell.angle_alpha   90.00
_cell.angle_beta   90.00
_cell.angle_gamma   90.00
#
_symmetry.space_group_name_H-M   'P 1'
#
loop_
_entity.id
_entity.type
_entity.pdbx_description
1 polymer ?
#
loop_
_entity_poly.entity_id
_entity_poly.type
_entity_poly.pdbx_seq_one_letter_code
_entity_poly.pdbx_strand_id
1 'polypeptide(L)'
;AGTAGFLIEADRYVKSQTNDLDDLDGDTQDFQIHRAFIGLELVPGTRRLALMNCLLHDIEGNLDHGGAIRLGNTLGSDGETLPKAHIVATNPPFGSAAGTNITRTFVHPTSNKQLCFMQHIIETLHPGGRAAVVVPDNVLFEGGKGTDIRRDLMDKCHLHTILRLPTGIFYAQAVKTNVLFFTKGTVANPNQDKNCTDDVWVYDLRTNMPSFGKRTPFTDEHLQPFERVYGEDPHGLSPRSEGEWSFNAEETEVADSEENKNTDQHLATSRWRKFRREWIRSAKSDSLDISWLKDKDSIDADSLPEPCVSSRSDGRTGTGNG
;
A
#
# COMPACT_ATOMS: atom_id res chain seq x y z
N ALA A 1 7.74 -13.33 -3.98
CA ALA A 1 7.82 -13.60 -2.52
C ALA A 1 9.03 -12.91 -1.87
N GLY A 2 10.01 -12.48 -2.67
CA GLY A 2 11.26 -11.95 -2.13
C GLY A 2 11.96 -12.99 -1.28
N THR A 3 12.44 -12.58 -0.11
CA THR A 3 13.10 -13.48 0.87
C THR A 3 12.13 -14.06 1.91
N ALA A 4 10.83 -14.04 1.67
CA ALA A 4 9.75 -14.55 2.52
C ALA A 4 9.48 -13.73 3.81
N GLY A 5 9.96 -12.49 3.92
CA GLY A 5 9.80 -11.70 5.15
C GLY A 5 8.36 -11.58 5.64
N PHE A 6 7.37 -11.32 4.77
CA PHE A 6 5.96 -11.26 5.17
C PHE A 6 5.41 -12.58 5.70
N LEU A 7 5.87 -13.72 5.16
CA LEU A 7 5.42 -15.04 5.62
C LEU A 7 5.99 -15.35 7.01
N ILE A 8 7.25 -14.99 7.24
CA ILE A 8 7.93 -15.18 8.52
C ILE A 8 7.26 -14.34 9.61
N GLU A 9 6.97 -13.06 9.32
CA GLU A 9 6.30 -12.20 10.31
C GLU A 9 4.86 -12.66 10.58
N ALA A 10 4.15 -13.15 9.55
CA ALA A 10 2.82 -13.72 9.74
C ALA A 10 2.85 -15.00 10.58
N ASP A 11 3.81 -15.89 10.38
CA ASP A 11 4.02 -17.08 11.19
C ASP A 11 4.37 -16.72 12.64
N ARG A 12 5.31 -15.78 12.83
CA ARG A 12 5.67 -15.26 14.15
C ARG A 12 4.46 -14.70 14.89
N TYR A 13 3.60 -13.95 14.19
CA TYR A 13 2.36 -13.44 14.76
C TYR A 13 1.43 -14.58 15.20
N VAL A 14 1.19 -15.58 14.34
CA VAL A 14 0.35 -16.73 14.71
C VAL A 14 0.93 -17.46 15.92
N LYS A 15 2.22 -17.77 15.92
CA LYS A 15 2.91 -18.43 17.05
C LYS A 15 2.77 -17.63 18.34
N SER A 16 2.89 -16.29 18.28
CA SER A 16 2.71 -15.43 19.44
C SER A 16 1.30 -15.44 20.03
N GLN A 17 0.28 -15.73 19.22
CA GLN A 17 -1.13 -15.79 19.63
C GLN A 17 -1.56 -17.19 20.06
N THR A 18 -0.75 -18.22 19.86
CA THR A 18 -1.12 -19.63 20.01
C THR A 18 -0.11 -20.43 20.83
N ASN A 19 0.63 -19.75 21.71
CA ASN A 19 1.64 -20.39 22.55
C ASN A 19 2.57 -21.30 21.72
N ASP A 20 3.18 -20.74 20.69
CA ASP A 20 4.05 -21.43 19.72
C ASP A 20 3.35 -22.65 19.03
N LEU A 21 2.09 -22.48 18.68
CA LEU A 21 1.14 -23.44 18.08
C LEU A 21 0.60 -24.49 19.05
N ASP A 22 1.06 -24.58 20.30
CA ASP A 22 0.64 -25.60 21.27
C ASP A 22 -0.86 -25.53 21.61
N ASP A 23 -1.48 -24.35 21.49
CA ASP A 23 -2.91 -24.15 21.74
C ASP A 23 -3.81 -24.62 20.57
N LEU A 24 -3.20 -25.04 19.44
CA LEU A 24 -3.90 -25.52 18.26
C LEU A 24 -4.03 -27.04 18.27
N ASP A 25 -5.09 -27.56 17.66
CA ASP A 25 -5.18 -29.00 17.37
C ASP A 25 -4.17 -29.43 16.31
N GLY A 26 -3.87 -30.74 16.25
CA GLY A 26 -2.83 -31.28 15.38
C GLY A 26 -3.07 -31.03 13.88
N ASP A 27 -4.33 -30.99 13.42
CA ASP A 27 -4.66 -30.71 12.02
C ASP A 27 -4.40 -29.24 11.67
N THR A 28 -4.66 -28.33 12.59
CA THR A 28 -4.40 -26.89 12.45
C THR A 28 -2.91 -26.60 12.53
N GLN A 29 -2.16 -27.28 13.40
CA GLN A 29 -0.68 -27.20 13.44
C GLN A 29 -0.07 -27.68 12.12
N ASP A 30 -0.52 -28.84 11.60
CA ASP A 30 -0.07 -29.38 10.31
C ASP A 30 -0.38 -28.39 9.17
N PHE A 31 -1.58 -27.79 9.17
CA PHE A 31 -1.94 -26.78 8.20
C PHE A 31 -1.00 -25.57 8.26
N GLN A 32 -0.69 -25.06 9.46
CA GLN A 32 0.18 -23.91 9.66
C GLN A 32 1.59 -24.17 9.10
N ILE A 33 2.16 -25.33 9.39
CA ILE A 33 3.53 -25.71 9.00
C ILE A 33 3.63 -25.99 7.49
N HIS A 34 2.66 -26.72 6.92
CA HIS A 34 2.81 -27.31 5.59
C HIS A 34 1.97 -26.65 4.50
N ARG A 35 0.93 -25.86 4.85
CA ARG A 35 -0.06 -25.39 3.87
C ARG A 35 -0.44 -23.92 3.96
N ALA A 36 -0.27 -23.29 5.13
CA ALA A 36 -0.74 -21.91 5.35
C ALA A 36 0.01 -20.87 4.51
N PHE A 37 1.30 -21.10 4.23
CA PHE A 37 2.17 -20.12 3.60
C PHE A 37 2.56 -20.53 2.19
N ILE A 38 2.27 -19.65 1.22
CA ILE A 38 2.57 -19.88 -0.19
C ILE A 38 3.07 -18.60 -0.83
N GLY A 39 4.11 -18.70 -1.66
CA GLY A 39 4.61 -17.59 -2.45
C GLY A 39 5.19 -18.03 -3.79
N LEU A 40 5.26 -17.09 -4.74
CA LEU A 40 6.02 -17.23 -5.98
C LEU A 40 7.22 -16.31 -5.96
N GLU A 41 8.36 -16.80 -6.41
CA GLU A 41 9.57 -16.03 -6.62
C GLU A 41 10.17 -16.32 -8.00
N LEU A 42 10.44 -15.26 -8.76
CA LEU A 42 10.95 -15.39 -10.12
C LEU A 42 12.44 -15.73 -10.14
N VAL A 43 13.22 -15.18 -9.20
CA VAL A 43 14.68 -15.28 -9.19
C VAL A 43 15.13 -16.51 -8.40
N PRO A 44 15.80 -17.50 -9.03
CA PRO A 44 16.17 -18.75 -8.35
C PRO A 44 17.05 -18.55 -7.10
N GLY A 45 17.96 -17.57 -7.14
CA GLY A 45 18.83 -17.23 -6.00
C GLY A 45 18.04 -16.67 -4.81
N THR A 46 17.12 -15.76 -5.07
CA THR A 46 16.21 -15.19 -4.06
C THR A 46 15.27 -16.25 -3.49
N ARG A 47 14.74 -17.15 -4.34
CA ARG A 47 13.93 -18.28 -3.89
C ARG A 47 14.69 -19.17 -2.92
N ARG A 48 15.97 -19.49 -3.19
CA ARG A 48 16.79 -20.30 -2.27
C ARG A 48 16.92 -19.63 -0.90
N LEU A 49 17.17 -18.33 -0.86
CA LEU A 49 17.22 -17.57 0.39
C LEU A 49 15.86 -17.59 1.11
N ALA A 50 14.77 -17.43 0.37
CA ALA A 50 13.42 -17.51 0.94
C ALA A 50 13.14 -18.88 1.57
N LEU A 51 13.49 -19.97 0.89
CA LEU A 51 13.31 -21.33 1.43
C LEU A 51 14.20 -21.58 2.66
N MET A 52 15.43 -21.08 2.67
CA MET A 52 16.28 -21.15 3.86
C MET A 52 15.68 -20.37 5.04
N ASN A 53 15.15 -19.18 4.78
CA ASN A 53 14.48 -18.40 5.81
C ASN A 53 13.22 -19.10 6.32
N CYS A 54 12.39 -19.65 5.44
CA CYS A 54 11.22 -20.44 5.82
C CYS A 54 11.62 -21.63 6.73
N LEU A 55 12.65 -22.38 6.33
CA LEU A 55 13.14 -23.52 7.11
C LEU A 55 13.63 -23.14 8.52
N LEU A 56 14.30 -21.98 8.65
CA LEU A 56 14.77 -21.48 9.95
C LEU A 56 13.64 -21.05 10.88
N HIS A 57 12.42 -20.92 10.36
CA HIS A 57 11.22 -20.55 11.12
C HIS A 57 10.14 -21.66 11.10
N ASP A 58 10.53 -22.91 10.78
CA ASP A 58 9.66 -24.08 10.73
C ASP A 58 8.47 -23.93 9.77
N ILE A 59 8.64 -23.15 8.71
CA ILE A 59 7.69 -23.03 7.60
C ILE A 59 8.14 -23.99 6.49
N GLU A 60 7.65 -25.20 6.48
CA GLU A 60 8.05 -26.21 5.48
C GLU A 60 7.33 -26.01 4.14
N GLY A 61 6.05 -25.70 4.20
CA GLY A 61 5.19 -25.61 3.03
C GLY A 61 4.94 -26.96 2.39
N ASN A 62 4.22 -26.99 1.27
CA ASN A 62 3.89 -28.22 0.59
C ASN A 62 5.09 -28.74 -0.23
N LEU A 63 5.67 -29.85 0.21
CA LEU A 63 6.87 -30.45 -0.41
C LEU A 63 6.60 -30.97 -1.83
N ASP A 64 5.39 -31.43 -2.16
CA ASP A 64 5.01 -31.85 -3.51
C ASP A 64 5.10 -30.70 -4.53
N HIS A 65 5.03 -29.49 -4.04
CA HIS A 65 5.17 -28.26 -4.83
C HIS A 65 6.51 -27.54 -4.62
N GLY A 66 7.47 -28.18 -3.95
CA GLY A 66 8.82 -27.63 -3.71
C GLY A 66 8.90 -26.63 -2.57
N GLY A 67 8.07 -26.79 -1.52
CA GLY A 67 8.02 -25.99 -0.30
C GLY A 67 7.11 -24.76 -0.40
N ALA A 68 7.21 -23.89 0.60
CA ALA A 68 6.38 -22.68 0.70
C ALA A 68 6.58 -21.70 -0.46
N ILE A 69 7.78 -21.65 -1.05
CA ILE A 69 8.11 -20.70 -2.13
C ILE A 69 8.35 -21.45 -3.43
N ARG A 70 7.42 -21.33 -4.38
CA ARG A 70 7.53 -21.92 -5.73
C ARG A 70 8.36 -21.01 -6.63
N LEU A 71 9.08 -21.61 -7.60
CA LEU A 71 9.75 -20.85 -8.66
C LEU A 71 8.73 -20.54 -9.75
N GLY A 72 8.60 -19.27 -10.14
CA GLY A 72 7.69 -18.91 -11.22
C GLY A 72 7.47 -17.41 -11.37
N ASN A 73 6.82 -17.05 -12.47
CA ASN A 73 6.46 -15.69 -12.81
C ASN A 73 5.00 -15.40 -12.41
N THR A 74 4.81 -14.55 -11.41
CA THR A 74 3.47 -14.15 -10.93
C THR A 74 2.62 -13.50 -12.04
N LEU A 75 3.24 -12.78 -12.98
CA LEU A 75 2.55 -12.14 -14.11
C LEU A 75 2.49 -13.03 -15.36
N GLY A 76 2.75 -14.31 -15.21
CA GLY A 76 2.62 -15.35 -16.22
C GLY A 76 1.64 -16.42 -15.79
N SER A 77 1.63 -17.55 -16.52
CA SER A 77 0.80 -18.74 -16.25
C SER A 77 1.03 -19.31 -14.85
N ASP A 78 2.26 -19.19 -14.30
CA ASP A 78 2.56 -19.69 -12.96
C ASP A 78 1.71 -18.98 -11.90
N GLY A 79 1.43 -17.68 -12.08
CA GLY A 79 0.56 -16.93 -11.18
C GLY A 79 -0.88 -17.43 -11.15
N GLU A 80 -1.35 -18.04 -12.23
CA GLU A 80 -2.71 -18.63 -12.33
C GLU A 80 -2.81 -19.97 -11.58
N THR A 81 -1.66 -20.62 -11.35
CA THR A 81 -1.60 -21.89 -10.60
C THR A 81 -1.60 -21.72 -9.08
N LEU A 82 -1.47 -20.49 -8.58
CA LEU A 82 -1.55 -20.24 -7.15
C LEU A 82 -2.96 -20.51 -6.64
N PRO A 83 -3.10 -21.19 -5.50
CA PRO A 83 -4.40 -21.33 -4.86
C PRO A 83 -4.92 -19.96 -4.43
N LYS A 84 -6.22 -19.87 -4.25
CA LYS A 84 -6.82 -18.69 -3.62
C LYS A 84 -6.29 -18.52 -2.19
N ALA A 85 -6.17 -17.28 -1.75
CA ALA A 85 -5.66 -16.94 -0.44
C ALA A 85 -6.70 -16.18 0.40
N HIS A 86 -6.73 -16.44 1.71
CA HIS A 86 -7.52 -15.63 2.65
C HIS A 86 -6.82 -14.33 3.01
N ILE A 87 -5.48 -14.35 2.99
CA ILE A 87 -4.67 -13.17 3.30
C ILE A 87 -3.58 -13.03 2.23
N VAL A 88 -3.43 -11.83 1.69
CA VAL A 88 -2.30 -11.45 0.81
C VAL A 88 -1.57 -10.27 1.43
N ALA A 89 -0.33 -10.48 1.86
CA ALA A 89 0.58 -9.41 2.28
C ALA A 89 1.75 -9.35 1.30
N THR A 90 1.93 -8.25 0.58
CA THR A 90 2.93 -8.19 -0.48
C THR A 90 3.46 -6.80 -0.75
N ASN A 91 4.73 -6.74 -1.12
CA ASN A 91 5.40 -5.58 -1.69
C ASN A 91 5.86 -5.96 -3.11
N PRO A 92 5.03 -5.76 -4.15
CA PRO A 92 5.40 -6.05 -5.52
C PRO A 92 6.61 -5.22 -5.97
N PRO A 93 7.44 -5.72 -6.91
CA PRO A 93 8.62 -4.99 -7.36
C PRO A 93 8.23 -3.66 -8.02
N PHE A 94 8.96 -2.58 -7.70
CA PHE A 94 8.76 -1.26 -8.27
C PHE A 94 9.52 -1.09 -9.59
N GLY A 95 8.97 -0.29 -10.50
CA GLY A 95 9.61 0.08 -11.75
C GLY A 95 9.64 -1.04 -12.80
N SER A 96 10.57 -0.91 -13.75
CA SER A 96 10.77 -1.85 -14.84
C SER A 96 11.65 -3.03 -14.43
N ALA A 97 11.27 -3.73 -13.32
CA ALA A 97 12.09 -4.87 -12.84
C ALA A 97 12.50 -5.78 -13.98
N ALA A 98 13.81 -5.84 -14.26
CA ALA A 98 14.36 -6.66 -15.32
C ALA A 98 13.95 -8.13 -15.13
N GLY A 99 13.53 -8.79 -16.20
CA GLY A 99 13.17 -10.20 -16.19
C GLY A 99 11.70 -10.53 -15.89
N THR A 100 10.90 -9.62 -15.35
CA THR A 100 9.46 -9.88 -15.18
C THR A 100 8.73 -9.56 -16.49
N ASN A 101 8.28 -10.56 -17.21
CA ASN A 101 7.47 -10.39 -18.41
C ASN A 101 5.98 -10.65 -18.06
N ILE A 102 5.09 -9.82 -18.59
CA ILE A 102 3.66 -10.06 -18.53
C ILE A 102 3.33 -11.03 -19.66
N THR A 103 3.06 -12.28 -19.34
CA THR A 103 2.81 -13.35 -20.32
C THR A 103 1.41 -13.94 -20.22
N ARG A 104 0.57 -13.42 -19.29
CA ARG A 104 -0.84 -13.76 -19.19
C ARG A 104 -1.72 -12.57 -19.54
N THR A 105 -2.97 -12.82 -19.87
CA THR A 105 -3.98 -11.79 -20.15
C THR A 105 -4.69 -11.40 -18.85
N PHE A 106 -4.78 -10.09 -18.60
CA PHE A 106 -5.57 -9.52 -17.51
C PHE A 106 -6.85 -8.91 -18.04
N VAL A 107 -7.85 -8.70 -17.18
CA VAL A 107 -9.13 -8.05 -17.51
C VAL A 107 -8.90 -6.66 -18.12
N HIS A 108 -7.97 -5.89 -17.51
CA HIS A 108 -7.52 -4.60 -18.04
C HIS A 108 -6.07 -4.75 -18.54
N PRO A 109 -5.86 -5.03 -19.84
CA PRO A 109 -4.52 -5.22 -20.40
C PRO A 109 -3.70 -3.94 -20.27
N THR A 110 -2.51 -4.04 -19.67
CA THR A 110 -1.56 -2.93 -19.51
C THR A 110 -0.13 -3.45 -19.46
N SER A 111 0.84 -2.63 -19.87
CA SER A 111 2.27 -2.91 -19.71
C SER A 111 2.80 -2.51 -18.33
N ASN A 112 2.00 -1.80 -17.51
CA ASN A 112 2.40 -1.43 -16.16
C ASN A 112 2.28 -2.64 -15.23
N LYS A 113 3.43 -3.13 -14.78
CA LYS A 113 3.54 -4.33 -13.94
C LYS A 113 2.84 -4.16 -12.59
N GLN A 114 2.92 -2.99 -11.97
CA GLN A 114 2.27 -2.71 -10.69
C GLN A 114 0.74 -2.83 -10.79
N LEU A 115 0.18 -2.33 -11.88
CA LEU A 115 -1.25 -2.47 -12.18
C LEU A 115 -1.65 -3.91 -12.49
N CYS A 116 -0.76 -4.69 -13.13
CA CYS A 116 -0.98 -6.14 -13.33
C CYS A 116 -0.93 -6.89 -11.99
N PHE A 117 -0.01 -6.54 -11.09
CA PHE A 117 0.02 -7.12 -9.74
C PHE A 117 -1.26 -6.82 -8.96
N MET A 118 -1.81 -5.62 -9.05
CA MET A 118 -3.09 -5.29 -8.40
C MET A 118 -4.22 -6.21 -8.90
N GLN A 119 -4.34 -6.41 -10.21
CA GLN A 119 -5.34 -7.33 -10.77
C GLN A 119 -5.11 -8.76 -10.29
N HIS A 120 -3.86 -9.24 -10.32
CA HIS A 120 -3.51 -10.57 -9.82
C HIS A 120 -3.93 -10.77 -8.35
N ILE A 121 -3.67 -9.78 -7.48
CA ILE A 121 -4.01 -9.88 -6.05
C ILE A 121 -5.53 -9.96 -5.87
N ILE A 122 -6.31 -9.10 -6.55
CA ILE A 122 -7.78 -9.14 -6.50
C ILE A 122 -8.31 -10.51 -6.95
N GLU A 123 -7.73 -11.08 -8.01
CA GLU A 123 -8.11 -12.40 -8.54
C GLU A 123 -7.73 -13.54 -7.57
N THR A 124 -6.59 -13.43 -6.90
CA THR A 124 -6.07 -14.48 -6.01
C THR A 124 -6.81 -14.56 -4.68
N LEU A 125 -7.44 -13.49 -4.22
CA LEU A 125 -8.21 -13.51 -2.97
C LEU A 125 -9.44 -14.40 -3.06
N HIS A 126 -9.70 -15.16 -1.98
CA HIS A 126 -11.01 -15.73 -1.70
C HIS A 126 -12.05 -14.62 -1.50
N PRO A 127 -13.35 -14.87 -1.76
CA PRO A 127 -14.41 -14.01 -1.23
C PRO A 127 -14.26 -13.83 0.29
N GLY A 128 -14.30 -12.60 0.76
CA GLY A 128 -14.02 -12.24 2.17
C GLY A 128 -12.54 -12.24 2.55
N GLY A 129 -11.64 -12.64 1.66
CA GLY A 129 -10.20 -12.55 1.88
C GLY A 129 -9.71 -11.09 1.85
N ARG A 130 -8.62 -10.81 2.56
CA ARG A 130 -8.08 -9.45 2.74
C ARG A 130 -6.65 -9.32 2.22
N ALA A 131 -6.29 -8.10 1.87
CA ALA A 131 -4.93 -7.81 1.40
C ALA A 131 -4.36 -6.54 2.04
N ALA A 132 -3.04 -6.56 2.24
CA ALA A 132 -2.20 -5.40 2.52
C ALA A 132 -1.12 -5.33 1.43
N VAL A 133 -1.18 -4.30 0.57
CA VAL A 133 -0.35 -4.21 -0.63
C VAL A 133 0.42 -2.92 -0.64
N VAL A 134 1.75 -3.01 -0.68
CA VAL A 134 2.61 -1.83 -0.89
C VAL A 134 2.60 -1.46 -2.36
N VAL A 135 2.25 -0.23 -2.66
CA VAL A 135 2.19 0.30 -4.03
C VAL A 135 2.90 1.65 -4.13
N PRO A 136 3.55 1.96 -5.26
CA PRO A 136 4.06 3.30 -5.52
C PRO A 136 2.91 4.25 -5.89
N ASP A 137 3.15 5.57 -5.75
CA ASP A 137 2.13 6.60 -5.96
C ASP A 137 1.46 6.52 -7.35
N ASN A 138 2.18 6.12 -8.41
CA ASN A 138 1.60 6.02 -9.75
C ASN A 138 0.39 5.09 -9.82
N VAL A 139 0.33 4.03 -9.02
CA VAL A 139 -0.86 3.14 -8.95
C VAL A 139 -2.09 3.92 -8.49
N LEU A 140 -1.92 4.95 -7.66
CA LEU A 140 -3.02 5.73 -7.13
C LEU A 140 -3.62 6.73 -8.14
N PHE A 141 -2.83 7.21 -9.12
CA PHE A 141 -3.27 8.29 -10.02
C PHE A 141 -3.15 7.99 -11.52
N GLU A 142 -2.42 6.95 -11.94
CA GLU A 142 -2.24 6.66 -13.37
C GLU A 142 -3.58 6.59 -14.10
N GLY A 143 -3.69 7.32 -15.22
CA GLY A 143 -4.91 7.40 -16.02
C GLY A 143 -5.18 6.15 -16.87
N GLY A 144 -6.21 6.21 -17.70
CA GLY A 144 -6.57 5.13 -18.63
C GLY A 144 -6.83 3.82 -17.90
N LYS A 145 -6.06 2.76 -18.21
CA LYS A 145 -6.22 1.45 -17.57
C LYS A 145 -6.00 1.47 -16.07
N GLY A 146 -5.18 2.38 -15.55
CA GLY A 146 -5.04 2.58 -14.11
C GLY A 146 -6.35 3.02 -13.46
N THR A 147 -7.10 3.91 -14.10
CA THR A 147 -8.44 4.31 -13.62
C THR A 147 -9.41 3.13 -13.61
N ASP A 148 -9.44 2.34 -14.70
CA ASP A 148 -10.33 1.17 -14.77
C ASP A 148 -10.02 0.15 -13.66
N ILE A 149 -8.73 -0.11 -13.38
CA ILE A 149 -8.28 -1.05 -12.34
C ILE A 149 -8.63 -0.54 -10.94
N ARG A 150 -8.47 0.76 -10.65
CA ARG A 150 -8.87 1.34 -9.35
C ARG A 150 -10.38 1.31 -9.17
N ARG A 151 -11.15 1.52 -10.24
CA ARG A 151 -12.61 1.37 -10.22
C ARG A 151 -13.00 -0.07 -9.91
N ASP A 152 -12.39 -1.04 -10.59
CA ASP A 152 -12.59 -2.47 -10.33
C ASP A 152 -12.21 -2.84 -8.88
N LEU A 153 -11.10 -2.31 -8.37
CA LEU A 153 -10.70 -2.52 -6.97
C LEU A 153 -11.80 -2.06 -6.00
N MET A 154 -12.31 -0.84 -6.17
CA MET A 154 -13.33 -0.26 -5.29
C MET A 154 -14.73 -0.87 -5.51
N ASP A 155 -14.99 -1.44 -6.68
CA ASP A 155 -16.24 -2.14 -6.97
C ASP A 155 -16.24 -3.56 -6.39
N LYS A 156 -15.17 -4.30 -6.58
CA LYS A 156 -15.05 -5.73 -6.19
C LYS A 156 -14.50 -5.95 -4.78
N CYS A 157 -13.91 -4.93 -4.19
CA CYS A 157 -13.32 -4.99 -2.86
C CYS A 157 -13.75 -3.78 -2.02
N HIS A 158 -13.90 -3.99 -0.73
CA HIS A 158 -13.97 -2.92 0.25
C HIS A 158 -12.55 -2.40 0.51
N LEU A 159 -12.14 -1.36 -0.24
CA LEU A 159 -10.91 -0.61 0.04
C LEU A 159 -11.17 0.32 1.22
N HIS A 160 -10.77 -0.08 2.41
CA HIS A 160 -11.13 0.64 3.64
C HIS A 160 -10.03 1.56 4.16
N THR A 161 -8.75 1.32 3.82
CA THR A 161 -7.65 2.11 4.38
C THR A 161 -6.51 2.28 3.39
N ILE A 162 -5.97 3.48 3.31
CA ILE A 162 -4.71 3.81 2.63
C ILE A 162 -3.76 4.43 3.65
N LEU A 163 -2.57 3.83 3.82
CA LEU A 163 -1.49 4.39 4.60
C LEU A 163 -0.44 4.99 3.66
N ARG A 164 -0.25 6.30 3.69
CA ARG A 164 0.79 6.99 2.93
C ARG A 164 2.10 6.92 3.70
N LEU A 165 3.05 6.15 3.18
CA LEU A 165 4.32 5.90 3.86
C LEU A 165 5.31 7.05 3.64
N PRO A 166 6.19 7.35 4.62
CA PRO A 166 7.22 8.34 4.48
C PRO A 166 8.27 7.93 3.44
N THR A 167 9.07 8.89 2.98
CA THR A 167 10.17 8.63 2.05
C THR A 167 11.39 8.04 2.76
N GLY A 168 12.20 7.28 2.02
CA GLY A 168 13.47 6.74 2.50
C GLY A 168 13.39 5.43 3.28
N ILE A 169 12.19 4.89 3.54
CA ILE A 169 12.01 3.62 4.25
C ILE A 169 12.36 2.38 3.40
N PHE A 170 12.31 2.51 2.09
CA PHE A 170 12.70 1.45 1.16
C PHE A 170 14.07 1.74 0.53
N TYR A 171 14.71 0.70 0.02
CA TYR A 171 16.01 0.81 -0.66
C TYR A 171 15.98 1.80 -1.83
N ALA A 172 14.87 1.89 -2.56
CA ALA A 172 14.60 2.91 -3.57
C ALA A 172 14.13 4.22 -2.92
N GLN A 173 15.05 4.99 -2.35
CA GLN A 173 14.80 6.13 -1.45
C GLN A 173 13.88 7.22 -2.02
N ALA A 174 13.85 7.40 -3.34
CA ALA A 174 13.03 8.45 -3.98
C ALA A 174 11.58 8.01 -4.28
N VAL A 175 11.23 6.73 -4.10
CA VAL A 175 9.89 6.24 -4.43
C VAL A 175 8.94 6.52 -3.27
N LYS A 176 7.91 7.31 -3.56
CA LYS A 176 6.78 7.50 -2.65
C LYS A 176 5.87 6.28 -2.73
N THR A 177 5.54 5.71 -1.58
CA THR A 177 4.78 4.46 -1.49
C THR A 177 3.61 4.58 -0.55
N ASN A 178 2.64 3.68 -0.72
CA ASN A 178 1.46 3.58 0.11
C ASN A 178 1.16 2.12 0.40
N VAL A 179 0.42 1.84 1.47
CA VAL A 179 -0.16 0.52 1.69
C VAL A 179 -1.66 0.62 1.49
N LEU A 180 -2.20 -0.23 0.62
CA LEU A 180 -3.63 -0.39 0.41
C LEU A 180 -4.12 -1.58 1.22
N PHE A 181 -5.11 -1.35 2.09
CA PHE A 181 -5.78 -2.39 2.87
C PHE A 181 -7.20 -2.57 2.34
N PHE A 182 -7.53 -3.77 1.91
CA PHE A 182 -8.84 -4.07 1.35
C PHE A 182 -9.28 -5.50 1.58
N THR A 183 -10.60 -5.71 1.58
CA THR A 183 -11.26 -7.01 1.66
C THR A 183 -12.01 -7.29 0.37
N LYS A 184 -11.89 -8.47 -0.21
CA LYS A 184 -12.65 -8.87 -1.41
C LYS A 184 -14.12 -9.07 -1.08
N GLY A 185 -15.01 -8.42 -1.83
CA GLY A 185 -16.40 -8.26 -1.44
C GLY A 185 -16.54 -7.30 -0.27
N THR A 186 -17.54 -7.54 0.55
CA THR A 186 -17.75 -6.89 1.85
C THR A 186 -17.87 -7.96 2.93
N VAL A 187 -17.72 -7.58 4.21
CA VAL A 187 -17.93 -8.52 5.32
C VAL A 187 -19.35 -9.07 5.33
N ALA A 188 -20.35 -8.23 5.03
CA ALA A 188 -21.75 -8.65 4.95
C ALA A 188 -22.05 -9.54 3.72
N ASN A 189 -21.35 -9.33 2.61
CA ASN A 189 -21.51 -10.11 1.39
C ASN A 189 -20.15 -10.35 0.71
N PRO A 190 -19.43 -11.42 1.07
CA PRO A 190 -18.13 -11.73 0.49
C PRO A 190 -18.12 -11.91 -1.03
N ASN A 191 -19.24 -12.22 -1.64
CA ASN A 191 -19.38 -12.40 -3.08
C ASN A 191 -19.86 -11.14 -3.82
N GLN A 192 -19.98 -10.01 -3.12
CA GLN A 192 -20.32 -8.74 -3.74
C GLN A 192 -19.20 -8.33 -4.71
N ASP A 193 -19.58 -7.90 -5.93
CA ASP A 193 -18.65 -7.54 -7.00
C ASP A 193 -18.86 -6.12 -7.55
N LYS A 194 -19.75 -5.35 -6.92
CA LYS A 194 -20.04 -3.94 -7.26
C LYS A 194 -20.28 -3.11 -6.01
N ASN A 195 -19.76 -1.88 -6.03
CA ASN A 195 -19.94 -0.90 -4.96
C ASN A 195 -19.57 -1.47 -3.57
N CYS A 196 -18.45 -2.20 -3.47
CA CYS A 196 -17.99 -2.74 -2.19
C CYS A 196 -17.36 -1.67 -1.29
N THR A 197 -16.89 -0.56 -1.88
CA THR A 197 -16.27 0.54 -1.17
C THR A 197 -17.23 1.73 -1.08
N ASP A 198 -17.63 2.11 0.12
CA ASP A 198 -18.44 3.30 0.38
C ASP A 198 -17.56 4.49 0.79
N ASP A 199 -16.59 4.24 1.65
CA ASP A 199 -15.66 5.22 2.20
C ASP A 199 -14.24 4.66 2.18
N VAL A 200 -13.25 5.55 2.01
CA VAL A 200 -11.82 5.23 2.15
C VAL A 200 -11.22 6.10 3.23
N TRP A 201 -10.58 5.49 4.20
CA TRP A 201 -9.79 6.17 5.21
C TRP A 201 -8.34 6.32 4.75
N VAL A 202 -7.79 7.50 4.90
CA VAL A 202 -6.39 7.78 4.52
C VAL A 202 -5.62 8.27 5.73
N TYR A 203 -4.50 7.61 6.03
CA TYR A 203 -3.54 8.05 7.03
C TYR A 203 -2.29 8.61 6.34
N ASP A 204 -2.00 9.89 6.57
CA ASP A 204 -0.79 10.53 6.03
C ASP A 204 0.37 10.44 7.03
N LEU A 205 1.20 9.41 6.88
CA LEU A 205 2.45 9.26 7.61
C LEU A 205 3.64 9.85 6.84
N ARG A 206 3.40 10.64 5.79
CA ARG A 206 4.43 11.18 4.90
C ARG A 206 4.72 12.65 5.14
N THR A 207 3.67 13.48 5.13
CA THR A 207 3.79 14.94 5.20
C THR A 207 4.39 15.37 6.52
N ASN A 208 5.38 16.26 6.48
CA ASN A 208 6.12 16.75 7.65
C ASN A 208 6.84 15.66 8.48
N MET A 209 7.11 14.50 7.88
CA MET A 209 7.96 13.47 8.49
C MET A 209 9.41 13.62 8.00
N PRO A 210 10.39 13.27 8.82
CA PRO A 210 11.78 13.26 8.37
C PRO A 210 11.99 12.27 7.23
N SER A 211 12.99 12.49 6.41
CA SER A 211 13.43 11.47 5.46
C SER A 211 14.16 10.37 6.22
N PHE A 212 13.63 9.16 6.14
CA PHE A 212 14.21 7.99 6.81
C PHE A 212 15.40 7.42 6.03
N GLY A 213 16.22 6.63 6.70
CA GLY A 213 17.41 6.00 6.12
C GLY A 213 18.30 5.41 7.21
N LYS A 214 19.56 5.11 6.87
CA LYS A 214 20.49 4.50 7.83
C LYS A 214 20.74 5.31 9.10
N ARG A 215 20.70 6.66 9.01
CA ARG A 215 20.95 7.56 10.16
C ARG A 215 19.69 7.81 10.98
N THR A 216 18.53 7.73 10.35
CA THR A 216 17.23 7.92 10.98
C THR A 216 16.37 6.73 10.57
N PRO A 217 16.47 5.60 11.29
CA PRO A 217 15.73 4.39 10.92
C PRO A 217 14.23 4.57 11.15
N PHE A 218 13.43 3.99 10.27
CA PHE A 218 12.00 3.83 10.49
C PHE A 218 11.79 2.63 11.41
N THR A 219 11.03 2.82 12.48
CA THR A 219 10.76 1.81 13.51
C THR A 219 9.27 1.60 13.70
N ASP A 220 8.89 0.55 14.42
CA ASP A 220 7.49 0.23 14.74
C ASP A 220 6.81 1.36 15.53
N GLU A 221 7.56 2.12 16.34
CA GLU A 221 7.03 3.27 17.08
C GLU A 221 6.38 4.31 16.17
N HIS A 222 6.88 4.47 14.94
CA HIS A 222 6.31 5.40 13.95
C HIS A 222 4.96 4.90 13.40
N LEU A 223 4.68 3.61 13.49
CA LEU A 223 3.42 3.01 13.06
C LEU A 223 2.35 2.97 14.16
N GLN A 224 2.73 3.04 15.43
CA GLN A 224 1.79 2.96 16.56
C GLN A 224 0.60 3.93 16.47
N PRO A 225 0.76 5.22 16.09
CA PRO A 225 -0.39 6.11 15.91
C PRO A 225 -1.35 5.63 14.82
N PHE A 226 -0.81 5.08 13.73
CA PHE A 226 -1.64 4.49 12.67
C PHE A 226 -2.37 3.23 13.16
N GLU A 227 -1.70 2.33 13.88
CA GLU A 227 -2.30 1.10 14.42
C GLU A 227 -3.48 1.42 15.34
N ARG A 228 -3.34 2.45 16.19
CA ARG A 228 -4.44 2.89 17.09
C ARG A 228 -5.68 3.33 16.33
N VAL A 229 -5.55 4.13 15.26
CA VAL A 229 -6.69 4.60 14.47
C VAL A 229 -7.20 3.55 13.49
N TYR A 230 -6.36 2.62 13.08
CA TYR A 230 -6.75 1.47 12.26
C TYR A 230 -7.71 0.57 13.06
N GLY A 231 -7.38 0.33 14.33
CA GLY A 231 -8.14 -0.50 15.25
C GLY A 231 -7.86 -2.00 15.08
N GLU A 232 -8.58 -2.81 15.83
CA GLU A 232 -8.33 -4.26 15.92
C GLU A 232 -8.96 -5.07 14.77
N ASP A 233 -10.03 -4.54 14.16
CA ASP A 233 -10.73 -5.27 13.09
C ASP A 233 -9.94 -5.22 11.78
N PRO A 234 -9.50 -6.38 11.25
CA PRO A 234 -8.66 -6.44 10.06
C PRO A 234 -9.40 -6.11 8.76
N HIS A 235 -10.73 -6.01 8.78
CA HIS A 235 -11.56 -5.61 7.66
C HIS A 235 -11.91 -4.11 7.68
N GLY A 236 -11.32 -3.36 8.64
CA GLY A 236 -11.50 -1.93 8.76
C GLY A 236 -12.84 -1.50 9.37
N LEU A 237 -13.50 -2.37 10.11
CA LEU A 237 -14.80 -2.11 10.75
C LEU A 237 -14.70 -1.61 12.19
N SER A 238 -13.50 -1.47 12.75
CA SER A 238 -13.31 -0.82 14.05
C SER A 238 -13.92 0.58 14.02
N PRO A 239 -14.52 1.08 15.12
CA PRO A 239 -14.97 2.45 15.23
C PRO A 239 -13.83 3.43 14.90
N ARG A 240 -14.10 4.39 14.04
CA ARG A 240 -13.12 5.36 13.55
C ARG A 240 -13.71 6.75 13.55
N SER A 241 -12.96 7.73 14.05
CA SER A 241 -13.33 9.14 14.04
C SER A 241 -12.29 9.97 13.31
N GLU A 242 -12.73 10.98 12.55
CA GLU A 242 -11.84 11.92 11.88
C GLU A 242 -11.17 12.85 12.90
N GLY A 243 -9.96 13.25 12.64
CA GLY A 243 -9.29 14.30 13.39
C GLY A 243 -8.71 13.90 14.75
N GLU A 244 -8.75 12.62 15.12
CA GLU A 244 -8.31 12.18 16.46
C GLU A 244 -6.80 12.09 16.64
N TRP A 245 -5.99 12.11 15.54
CA TRP A 245 -4.57 11.77 15.65
C TRP A 245 -3.66 12.71 14.89
N SER A 246 -2.89 13.45 15.66
CA SER A 246 -1.64 14.09 15.25
C SER A 246 -0.46 13.22 15.66
N PHE A 247 0.63 13.25 14.87
CA PHE A 247 1.86 12.52 15.21
C PHE A 247 2.60 13.16 16.40
N ASN A 248 2.40 14.44 16.67
CA ASN A 248 3.03 15.16 17.78
C ASN A 248 2.09 15.16 19.00
N ALA A 249 2.54 14.56 20.10
CA ALA A 249 1.81 14.58 21.37
C ALA A 249 1.49 16.01 21.86
N GLU A 250 2.34 16.99 21.54
CA GLU A 250 2.12 18.41 21.85
C GLU A 250 0.93 19.02 21.08
N GLU A 251 0.59 18.50 19.90
CA GLU A 251 -0.58 18.93 19.13
C GLU A 251 -1.88 18.27 19.64
N THR A 252 -1.77 17.16 20.37
CA THR A 252 -2.92 16.45 20.95
C THR A 252 -3.46 17.15 22.19
N GLU A 253 -2.59 17.77 23.00
CA GLU A 253 -3.01 18.55 24.18
C GLU A 253 -3.78 19.82 23.82
N VAL A 254 -3.56 20.38 22.62
CA VAL A 254 -4.29 21.56 22.12
C VAL A 254 -5.67 21.19 21.59
N ALA A 255 -5.88 19.94 21.17
CA ALA A 255 -7.16 19.47 20.64
C ALA A 255 -8.23 19.23 21.71
N ASP A 256 -7.83 18.98 22.96
CA ASP A 256 -8.75 18.77 24.10
C ASP A 256 -9.25 20.08 24.76
N SER A 257 -8.74 21.24 24.34
CA SER A 257 -9.27 22.52 24.81
C SER A 257 -10.58 22.84 24.09
N GLU A 258 -11.68 22.97 24.84
CA GLU A 258 -13.04 23.23 24.33
C GLU A 258 -13.20 24.50 23.47
N GLU A 259 -12.19 25.35 23.39
CA GLU A 259 -12.22 26.61 22.64
C GLU A 259 -11.87 26.50 21.16
N ASN A 260 -11.35 25.35 20.68
CA ASN A 260 -10.87 25.18 19.28
C ASN A 260 -11.78 24.27 18.44
N LYS A 261 -13.11 24.32 18.65
CA LYS A 261 -14.11 23.59 17.83
C LYS A 261 -14.36 24.26 16.46
N ASN A 262 -13.32 24.72 15.76
CA ASN A 262 -13.45 24.97 14.34
C ASN A 262 -13.13 23.63 13.62
N THR A 263 -14.14 22.77 13.49
CA THR A 263 -14.06 21.40 12.96
C THR A 263 -13.27 21.34 11.63
N ASP A 264 -13.38 22.37 10.80
CA ASP A 264 -12.69 22.41 9.50
C ASP A 264 -11.18 22.66 9.65
N GLN A 265 -10.72 23.46 10.61
CA GLN A 265 -9.30 23.69 10.86
C GLN A 265 -8.63 22.45 11.48
N HIS A 266 -9.30 21.78 12.39
CA HIS A 266 -8.81 20.55 13.01
C HIS A 266 -8.66 19.43 11.97
N LEU A 267 -9.65 19.26 11.08
CA LEU A 267 -9.59 18.30 9.97
C LEU A 267 -8.48 18.64 8.97
N ALA A 268 -8.14 19.89 8.77
CA ALA A 268 -7.08 20.31 7.86
C ALA A 268 -5.67 19.93 8.36
N THR A 269 -5.49 19.77 9.67
CA THR A 269 -4.19 19.42 10.30
C THR A 269 -4.08 17.94 10.67
N SER A 270 -5.20 17.22 10.76
CA SER A 270 -5.24 15.82 11.13
C SER A 270 -4.61 14.92 10.05
N ARG A 271 -3.85 13.92 10.50
CA ARG A 271 -3.27 12.89 9.61
C ARG A 271 -4.26 11.81 9.18
N TRP A 272 -5.43 11.73 9.79
CA TRP A 272 -6.42 10.69 9.59
C TRP A 272 -7.73 11.29 9.09
N ARG A 273 -8.15 10.94 7.87
CA ARG A 273 -9.38 11.46 7.26
C ARG A 273 -10.11 10.40 6.44
N LYS A 274 -11.44 10.57 6.37
CA LYS A 274 -12.34 9.76 5.59
C LYS A 274 -12.75 10.48 4.30
N PHE A 275 -12.80 9.72 3.20
CA PHE A 275 -13.22 10.22 1.90
C PHE A 275 -14.29 9.31 1.30
N ARG A 276 -15.46 9.87 0.99
CA ARG A 276 -16.55 9.12 0.39
C ARG A 276 -16.21 8.67 -1.02
N ARG A 277 -16.62 7.48 -1.39
CA ARG A 277 -16.47 6.92 -2.73
C ARG A 277 -17.04 7.83 -3.82
N GLU A 278 -18.18 8.47 -3.55
CA GLU A 278 -18.81 9.40 -4.48
C GLU A 278 -17.91 10.61 -4.78
N TRP A 279 -17.25 11.18 -3.76
CA TRP A 279 -16.30 12.27 -3.93
C TRP A 279 -15.07 11.83 -4.71
N ILE A 280 -14.55 10.63 -4.43
CA ILE A 280 -13.41 10.06 -5.18
C ILE A 280 -13.77 9.91 -6.66
N ARG A 281 -14.99 9.47 -6.97
CA ARG A 281 -15.50 9.32 -8.33
C ARG A 281 -15.65 10.68 -9.04
N SER A 282 -16.33 11.63 -8.41
CA SER A 282 -16.71 12.90 -9.03
C SER A 282 -15.59 13.94 -9.06
N ALA A 283 -14.91 14.16 -7.92
CA ALA A 283 -13.91 15.20 -7.77
C ALA A 283 -12.48 14.75 -8.15
N LYS A 284 -12.21 13.44 -8.07
CA LYS A 284 -10.87 12.87 -8.30
C LYS A 284 -10.81 11.95 -9.53
N SER A 285 -11.91 11.73 -10.25
CA SER A 285 -11.97 10.80 -11.41
C SER A 285 -11.40 9.42 -11.09
N ASP A 286 -11.77 8.88 -9.95
CA ASP A 286 -11.29 7.61 -9.39
C ASP A 286 -9.78 7.58 -9.08
N SER A 287 -9.13 8.73 -8.92
CA SER A 287 -7.77 8.80 -8.36
C SER A 287 -7.80 8.66 -6.84
N LEU A 288 -6.90 7.84 -6.32
CA LEU A 288 -6.67 7.60 -4.90
C LEU A 288 -5.47 8.42 -4.36
N ASP A 289 -4.87 9.27 -5.18
CA ASP A 289 -3.85 10.21 -4.72
C ASP A 289 -4.52 11.40 -4.03
N ILE A 290 -4.79 11.20 -2.76
CA ILE A 290 -5.50 12.12 -1.89
C ILE A 290 -4.49 12.73 -0.91
N SER A 291 -4.35 14.05 -0.94
CA SER A 291 -3.49 14.81 -0.06
C SER A 291 -4.23 16.07 0.39
N TRP A 292 -4.15 16.41 1.66
CA TRP A 292 -4.77 17.61 2.26
C TRP A 292 -3.80 18.33 3.19
N LEU A 293 -2.76 17.65 3.72
CA LEU A 293 -1.74 18.28 4.54
C LEU A 293 -0.76 19.06 3.67
N LYS A 294 -0.32 20.22 4.15
CA LYS A 294 0.71 21.01 3.51
C LYS A 294 2.06 20.74 4.18
N ASP A 295 3.11 20.57 3.37
CA ASP A 295 4.48 20.54 3.90
C ASP A 295 4.84 21.89 4.48
N LYS A 296 5.45 21.91 5.68
CA LYS A 296 5.92 23.15 6.36
C LYS A 296 6.92 23.92 5.51
N ASP A 297 7.65 23.22 4.65
CA ASP A 297 8.64 23.79 3.72
C ASP A 297 8.07 24.12 2.34
N SER A 298 6.76 23.88 2.09
CA SER A 298 6.15 24.26 0.82
C SER A 298 6.01 25.78 0.77
N ILE A 299 6.76 26.42 -0.13
CA ILE A 299 6.56 27.83 -0.46
C ILE A 299 5.15 27.92 -1.07
N ASP A 300 4.26 28.71 -0.46
CA ASP A 300 2.95 28.99 -1.04
C ASP A 300 3.15 29.54 -2.45
N ALA A 301 2.40 29.01 -3.42
CA ALA A 301 2.49 29.46 -4.82
C ALA A 301 2.26 30.97 -4.95
N ASP A 302 1.50 31.56 -4.01
CA ASP A 302 1.25 33.00 -3.91
C ASP A 302 2.46 33.81 -3.40
N SER A 303 3.49 33.15 -2.85
CA SER A 303 4.73 33.77 -2.36
C SER A 303 5.91 33.65 -3.33
N LEU A 304 5.70 33.03 -4.48
CA LEU A 304 6.72 32.95 -5.52
C LEU A 304 6.87 34.33 -6.18
N PRO A 305 8.12 34.90 -6.29
CA PRO A 305 8.32 36.13 -7.02
C PRO A 305 7.90 35.91 -8.49
N GLU A 306 7.24 36.94 -9.05
CA GLU A 306 6.87 36.91 -10.47
C GLU A 306 8.08 36.57 -11.37
N PRO A 307 7.91 35.78 -12.42
CA PRO A 307 9.00 35.41 -13.32
C PRO A 307 9.60 36.73 -13.88
N CYS A 308 10.88 36.93 -13.63
CA CYS A 308 11.62 38.09 -14.16
C CYS A 308 11.58 38.02 -15.71
N VAL A 309 10.74 38.80 -16.34
CA VAL A 309 10.71 38.94 -17.79
C VAL A 309 12.00 39.61 -18.20
N SER A 310 12.98 38.87 -18.65
CA SER A 310 14.19 39.42 -19.26
C SER A 310 13.81 40.12 -20.55
N SER A 311 13.76 41.45 -20.52
CA SER A 311 13.64 42.26 -21.72
C SER A 311 14.92 42.03 -22.57
N ARG A 312 14.75 41.27 -23.66
CA ARG A 312 15.77 41.26 -24.71
C ARG A 312 15.81 42.65 -25.32
N SER A 313 16.82 43.41 -25.00
CA SER A 313 17.18 44.62 -25.73
C SER A 313 17.65 44.23 -27.13
N ASP A 314 16.83 44.52 -28.15
CA ASP A 314 17.23 44.52 -29.55
C ASP A 314 18.33 45.58 -29.76
N GLY A 315 19.56 45.15 -29.76
CA GLY A 315 20.71 45.94 -30.20
C GLY A 315 20.93 45.78 -31.71
N ARG A 316 20.11 46.44 -32.56
CA ARG A 316 20.51 46.72 -33.93
C ARG A 316 21.44 47.93 -33.90
N THR A 317 22.70 47.77 -34.18
CA THR A 317 23.57 48.80 -34.74
C THR A 317 24.10 48.30 -36.04
N GLY A 318 23.59 48.92 -37.14
CA GLY A 318 24.22 48.83 -38.43
C GLY A 318 25.37 49.86 -38.51
N THR A 319 26.25 49.61 -39.40
CA THR A 319 27.18 50.41 -40.21
C THR A 319 28.21 49.42 -40.69
N GLY A 320 28.53 49.22 -41.94
CA GLY A 320 28.72 50.15 -43.04
C GLY A 320 30.19 50.22 -43.34
N ASN A 321 30.56 49.79 -44.56
CA ASN A 321 31.77 50.09 -45.26
C ASN A 321 33.12 49.43 -44.89
N GLY A 322 33.66 48.78 -45.94
CA GLY A 322 35.05 48.46 -46.09
C GLY A 322 35.23 47.20 -46.95
#